data_f5093796d342eff17f49eea3fc902f57
#
_entry.id   f5093796d342eff17f49eea3fc902f57
#
_cell.length_a   1.000
_cell.length_b   1.000
_cell.length_c   1.000
_cell.angle_alpha   90.00
_cell.angle_beta   90.00
_cell.angle_gamma   90.00
#
_symmetry.space_group_name_H-M   'P 1'
#
loop_
_entity.id
_entity.type
_entity.pdbx_description
1 polymer ?
#
loop_
_entity_poly.entity_id
_entity_poly.type
_entity_poly.pdbx_seq_one_letter_code
_entity_poly.pdbx_strand_id
1 'polypeptide(L)'
;GHKVPFGTGLNKDGEKTDDPAQIANGGVLLTFGDYKGSAIAMMIELLAAGLVGDLFSFEAKEEDNNDGGPARGGEFIMALSPELIAGKNWNEHAEKFFEQMTSLEGVRLPGQRRHNNRNNKGPREINSTLVEKIKSLI
;
A
#
# COMPACT_ATOMS: atom_id res chain seq x y z
N GLY A 1 -16.15 -15.78 -9.35
CA GLY A 1 -15.03 -14.90 -9.14
C GLY A 1 -15.14 -14.18 -7.79
N HIS A 2 -14.03 -13.72 -7.31
CA HIS A 2 -14.00 -12.91 -6.08
C HIS A 2 -14.53 -11.51 -6.41
N LYS A 3 -15.36 -10.93 -5.53
CA LYS A 3 -15.85 -9.56 -5.66
C LYS A 3 -15.13 -8.64 -4.69
N VAL A 4 -14.92 -7.39 -5.10
CA VAL A 4 -14.45 -6.31 -4.24
C VAL A 4 -15.63 -5.45 -3.76
N PRO A 5 -15.50 -4.61 -2.73
CA PRO A 5 -16.55 -3.68 -2.34
C PRO A 5 -17.00 -2.81 -3.54
N PHE A 6 -18.32 -2.63 -3.69
CA PHE A 6 -18.84 -1.79 -4.77
C PHE A 6 -18.28 -0.37 -4.69
N GLY A 7 -17.80 0.14 -5.82
CA GLY A 7 -17.16 1.45 -5.88
C GLY A 7 -15.67 1.45 -5.52
N THR A 8 -15.02 0.28 -5.41
CA THR A 8 -13.56 0.18 -5.33
C THR A 8 -12.87 0.71 -6.60
N GLY A 9 -13.53 0.60 -7.74
CA GLY A 9 -13.02 1.07 -9.03
C GLY A 9 -14.14 1.36 -10.03
N LEU A 10 -13.71 1.83 -11.18
CA LEU A 10 -14.56 2.04 -12.37
C LEU A 10 -14.19 1.00 -13.42
N ASN A 11 -15.16 0.59 -14.23
CA ASN A 11 -14.92 -0.15 -15.46
C ASN A 11 -14.40 0.78 -16.58
N LYS A 12 -14.11 0.23 -17.75
CA LYS A 12 -13.65 0.99 -18.93
C LYS A 12 -14.61 2.09 -19.40
N ASP A 13 -15.90 1.99 -19.05
CA ASP A 13 -16.95 2.93 -19.44
C ASP A 13 -17.17 4.02 -18.37
N GLY A 14 -16.36 4.01 -17.28
CA GLY A 14 -16.42 4.97 -16.18
C GLY A 14 -17.52 4.68 -15.15
N GLU A 15 -18.10 3.48 -15.15
CA GLU A 15 -19.14 3.07 -14.22
C GLU A 15 -18.54 2.35 -13.00
N LYS A 16 -19.11 2.59 -11.81
CA LYS A 16 -18.70 1.88 -10.58
C LYS A 16 -18.96 0.38 -10.69
N THR A 17 -17.98 -0.43 -10.32
CA THR A 17 -18.09 -1.90 -10.37
C THR A 17 -17.55 -2.55 -9.10
N ASP A 18 -18.02 -3.79 -8.83
CA ASP A 18 -17.49 -4.69 -7.80
C ASP A 18 -16.68 -5.85 -8.41
N ASP A 19 -16.54 -5.88 -9.75
CA ASP A 19 -15.79 -6.91 -10.46
C ASP A 19 -14.35 -6.48 -10.70
N PRO A 20 -13.36 -7.12 -10.03
CA PRO A 20 -11.95 -6.78 -10.19
C PRO A 20 -11.44 -6.98 -11.62
N ALA A 21 -12.04 -7.91 -12.39
CA ALA A 21 -11.64 -8.12 -13.77
C ALA A 21 -12.00 -6.93 -14.66
N GLN A 22 -13.14 -6.29 -14.44
CA GLN A 22 -13.53 -5.08 -15.16
C GLN A 22 -12.62 -3.88 -14.82
N ILE A 23 -12.17 -3.80 -13.57
CA ILE A 23 -11.22 -2.77 -13.16
C ILE A 23 -9.87 -2.99 -13.84
N ALA A 24 -9.36 -4.22 -13.85
CA ALA A 24 -8.08 -4.57 -14.47
C ALA A 24 -8.05 -4.42 -16.00
N ASN A 25 -9.21 -4.63 -16.66
CA ASN A 25 -9.33 -4.61 -18.12
C ASN A 25 -9.76 -3.23 -18.65
N GLY A 26 -8.89 -2.24 -18.46
CA GLY A 26 -9.10 -0.87 -18.96
C GLY A 26 -9.91 0.03 -18.04
N GLY A 27 -10.21 -0.43 -16.83
CA GLY A 27 -10.80 0.38 -15.78
C GLY A 27 -9.75 1.07 -14.92
N VAL A 28 -10.18 1.68 -13.80
CA VAL A 28 -9.30 2.36 -12.85
C VAL A 28 -9.71 2.06 -11.41
N LEU A 29 -8.72 1.95 -10.52
CA LEU A 29 -8.97 1.95 -9.08
C LEU A 29 -9.29 3.37 -8.61
N LEU A 30 -10.29 3.49 -7.75
CA LEU A 30 -10.57 4.75 -7.08
C LEU A 30 -9.72 4.91 -5.82
N THR A 31 -9.44 6.15 -5.47
CA THR A 31 -8.74 6.47 -4.23
C THR A 31 -9.64 6.20 -3.02
N PHE A 32 -9.10 5.69 -1.92
CA PHE A 32 -9.86 5.51 -0.68
C PHE A 32 -10.29 6.87 -0.11
N GLY A 33 -11.51 6.95 0.43
CA GLY A 33 -12.04 8.17 1.05
C GLY A 33 -12.16 9.34 0.08
N ASP A 34 -12.44 9.07 -1.20
CA ASP A 34 -12.67 10.04 -2.27
C ASP A 34 -11.57 11.13 -2.35
N TYR A 35 -11.92 12.40 -2.13
CA TYR A 35 -10.99 13.54 -2.21
C TYR A 35 -9.83 13.48 -1.19
N LYS A 36 -10.00 12.79 -0.05
CA LYS A 36 -8.92 12.64 0.94
C LYS A 36 -7.80 11.77 0.42
N GLY A 37 -8.15 10.65 -0.19
CA GLY A 37 -7.18 9.78 -0.84
C GLY A 37 -6.49 10.46 -2.02
N SER A 38 -7.24 11.24 -2.81
CA SER A 38 -6.68 12.02 -3.92
C SER A 38 -5.67 13.07 -3.42
N ALA A 39 -5.97 13.75 -2.31
CA ALA A 39 -5.05 14.72 -1.71
C ALA A 39 -3.74 14.05 -1.21
N ILE A 40 -3.84 12.86 -0.61
CA ILE A 40 -2.66 12.09 -0.19
C ILE A 40 -1.85 11.64 -1.42
N ALA A 41 -2.50 11.14 -2.47
CA ALA A 41 -1.83 10.75 -3.71
C ALA A 41 -1.08 11.93 -4.33
N MET A 42 -1.73 13.09 -4.41
CA MET A 42 -1.09 14.32 -4.92
C MET A 42 0.10 14.75 -4.06
N MET A 43 0.00 14.65 -2.74
CA MET A 43 1.13 14.92 -1.84
C MET A 43 2.31 13.98 -2.12
N ILE A 44 2.06 12.69 -2.33
CA ILE A 44 3.10 11.71 -2.65
C ILE A 44 3.75 12.03 -4.00
N GLU A 45 2.98 12.34 -5.04
CA GLU A 45 3.51 12.77 -6.34
C GLU A 45 4.43 13.98 -6.21
N LEU A 46 3.99 15.01 -5.47
CA LEU A 46 4.79 16.22 -5.29
C LEU A 46 6.07 15.99 -4.51
N LEU A 47 6.06 15.11 -3.50
CA LEU A 47 7.24 14.82 -2.68
C LEU A 47 8.19 13.82 -3.34
N ALA A 48 7.64 12.68 -3.82
CA ALA A 48 8.45 11.56 -4.29
C ALA A 48 8.83 11.66 -5.78
N ALA A 49 8.18 12.53 -6.55
CA ALA A 49 8.55 12.83 -7.93
C ALA A 49 9.02 14.28 -8.08
N GLY A 50 8.13 15.25 -7.97
CA GLY A 50 8.45 16.65 -8.26
C GLY A 50 9.58 17.23 -7.42
N LEU A 51 9.54 17.07 -6.09
CA LEU A 51 10.54 17.64 -5.17
C LEU A 51 11.94 17.01 -5.35
N VAL A 52 12.00 15.72 -5.65
CA VAL A 52 13.27 14.99 -5.85
C VAL A 52 13.78 15.05 -7.28
N GLY A 53 13.03 15.69 -8.21
CA GLY A 53 13.42 15.86 -9.60
C GLY A 53 13.29 14.60 -10.45
N ASP A 54 12.36 13.71 -10.10
CA ASP A 54 12.05 12.51 -10.86
C ASP A 54 10.69 12.61 -11.55
N LEU A 55 10.33 11.60 -12.34
CA LEU A 55 9.13 11.56 -13.18
C LEU A 55 7.85 11.49 -12.34
N PHE A 56 6.86 12.28 -12.71
CA PHE A 56 5.49 12.07 -12.26
C PHE A 56 4.90 10.78 -12.84
N SER A 57 3.88 10.22 -12.21
CA SER A 57 3.28 8.94 -12.62
C SER A 57 2.85 8.91 -14.09
N PHE A 58 2.35 10.02 -14.64
CA PHE A 58 1.96 10.10 -16.06
C PHE A 58 3.17 10.06 -17.00
N GLU A 59 4.29 10.71 -16.64
CA GLU A 59 5.55 10.68 -17.39
C GLU A 59 6.20 9.30 -17.33
N ALA A 60 6.24 8.68 -16.14
CA ALA A 60 6.74 7.32 -15.96
C ALA A 60 5.96 6.29 -16.78
N LYS A 61 4.65 6.49 -16.97
CA LYS A 61 3.82 5.66 -17.84
C LYS A 61 4.20 5.79 -19.32
N GLU A 62 4.59 6.98 -19.78
CA GLU A 62 5.03 7.20 -21.16
C GLU A 62 6.39 6.54 -21.46
N GLU A 63 7.26 6.43 -20.42
CA GLU A 63 8.56 5.76 -20.53
C GLU A 63 8.48 4.23 -20.32
N ASP A 64 7.33 3.69 -19.89
CA ASP A 64 7.17 2.26 -19.60
C ASP A 64 7.23 1.43 -20.89
N ASN A 65 8.20 0.53 -20.96
CA ASN A 65 8.39 -0.39 -22.09
C ASN A 65 7.48 -1.65 -22.01
N ASN A 66 6.61 -1.74 -21.00
CA ASN A 66 5.67 -2.83 -20.76
C ASN A 66 6.33 -4.22 -20.60
N ASP A 67 7.54 -4.29 -20.09
CA ASP A 67 8.26 -5.55 -19.83
C ASP A 67 7.88 -6.20 -18.49
N GLY A 68 7.00 -5.56 -17.70
CA GLY A 68 6.58 -5.98 -16.35
C GLY A 68 7.62 -5.68 -15.28
N GLY A 69 8.65 -4.92 -15.59
CA GLY A 69 9.61 -4.37 -14.63
C GLY A 69 9.01 -3.24 -13.79
N PRO A 70 9.69 -2.79 -12.75
CA PRO A 70 9.26 -1.63 -11.98
C PRO A 70 9.36 -0.37 -12.85
N ALA A 71 8.30 0.46 -12.79
CA ALA A 71 8.35 1.78 -13.39
C ALA A 71 9.45 2.63 -12.74
N ARG A 72 10.05 3.53 -13.51
CA ARG A 72 10.95 4.54 -12.97
C ARG A 72 10.18 5.47 -12.02
N GLY A 73 10.78 5.81 -10.89
CA GLY A 73 10.16 6.70 -9.92
C GLY A 73 11.11 7.07 -8.79
N GLY A 74 10.89 8.25 -8.22
CA GLY A 74 11.69 8.76 -7.12
C GLY A 74 11.23 8.27 -5.75
N GLU A 75 12.09 8.45 -4.76
CA GLU A 75 11.81 8.18 -3.36
C GLU A 75 12.07 9.43 -2.51
N PHE A 76 11.13 9.75 -1.63
CA PHE A 76 11.31 10.81 -0.64
C PHE A 76 11.45 10.21 0.75
N ILE A 77 12.59 10.46 1.40
CA ILE A 77 12.88 9.98 2.75
C ILE A 77 12.98 11.18 3.70
N MET A 78 12.18 11.15 4.76
CA MET A 78 12.20 12.15 5.82
C MET A 78 12.44 11.47 7.17
N ALA A 79 13.46 11.90 7.90
CA ALA A 79 13.74 11.43 9.25
C ALA A 79 13.44 12.53 10.27
N LEU A 80 12.65 12.20 11.29
CA LEU A 80 12.29 13.10 12.38
C LEU A 80 12.83 12.52 13.69
N SER A 81 13.47 13.37 14.51
CA SER A 81 13.87 12.99 15.86
C SER A 81 12.76 13.35 16.85
N PRO A 82 12.05 12.37 17.41
CA PRO A 82 10.99 12.67 18.38
C PRO A 82 11.51 13.37 19.64
N GLU A 83 12.69 13.01 20.11
CA GLU A 83 13.29 13.61 21.30
C GLU A 83 13.59 15.09 21.14
N LEU A 84 14.04 15.51 19.94
CA LEU A 84 14.32 16.92 19.66
C LEU A 84 13.04 17.75 19.52
N ILE A 85 11.95 17.14 19.07
CA ILE A 85 10.68 17.84 18.81
C ILE A 85 9.78 17.81 20.05
N ALA A 86 9.57 16.62 20.64
CA ALA A 86 8.58 16.39 21.70
C ALA A 86 9.21 16.10 23.08
N GLY A 87 10.53 16.01 23.17
CA GLY A 87 11.26 15.67 24.40
C GLY A 87 11.29 14.17 24.67
N LYS A 88 11.88 13.81 25.82
CA LYS A 88 12.22 12.41 26.15
C LYS A 88 11.03 11.46 26.37
N ASN A 89 9.84 11.98 26.59
CA ASN A 89 8.65 11.19 26.93
C ASN A 89 7.82 10.74 25.70
N TRP A 90 8.31 10.96 24.50
CA TRP A 90 7.59 10.61 23.27
C TRP A 90 7.19 9.13 23.21
N ASN A 91 8.11 8.22 23.48
CA ASN A 91 7.84 6.78 23.39
C ASN A 91 6.73 6.37 24.34
N GLU A 92 6.82 6.75 25.61
CA GLU A 92 5.79 6.45 26.61
C GLU A 92 4.42 7.04 26.24
N HIS A 93 4.40 8.24 25.69
CA HIS A 93 3.18 8.89 25.25
C HIS A 93 2.56 8.21 24.03
N ALA A 94 3.37 7.79 23.06
CA ALA A 94 2.92 7.03 21.89
C ALA A 94 2.41 5.64 22.28
N GLU A 95 3.06 4.95 23.22
CA GLU A 95 2.61 3.66 23.75
C GLU A 95 1.21 3.75 24.35
N LYS A 96 0.95 4.75 25.19
CA LYS A 96 -0.40 4.99 25.76
C LYS A 96 -1.46 5.19 24.68
N PHE A 97 -1.13 5.89 23.59
CA PHE A 97 -2.04 6.07 22.46
C PHE A 97 -2.34 4.73 21.77
N PHE A 98 -1.34 3.91 21.51
CA PHE A 98 -1.53 2.60 20.89
C PHE A 98 -2.28 1.61 21.79
N GLU A 99 -2.04 1.64 23.09
CA GLU A 99 -2.80 0.87 24.07
C GLU A 99 -4.29 1.24 24.04
N GLN A 100 -4.61 2.53 24.03
CA GLN A 100 -6.00 3.00 23.93
C GLN A 100 -6.65 2.58 22.61
N MET A 101 -5.95 2.67 21.49
CA MET A 101 -6.46 2.20 20.20
C MET A 101 -6.77 0.70 20.21
N THR A 102 -5.84 -0.10 20.69
CA THR A 102 -5.95 -1.57 20.67
C THR A 102 -6.86 -2.14 21.75
N SER A 103 -7.25 -1.34 22.74
CA SER A 103 -8.28 -1.71 23.73
C SER A 103 -9.71 -1.75 23.12
N LEU A 104 -9.91 -1.13 21.97
CA LEU A 104 -11.19 -1.14 21.27
C LEU A 104 -11.36 -2.45 20.51
N GLU A 105 -12.55 -3.06 20.59
CA GLU A 105 -12.86 -4.31 19.91
C GLU A 105 -12.70 -4.17 18.38
N GLY A 106 -12.04 -5.15 17.76
CA GLY A 106 -11.83 -5.19 16.32
C GLY A 106 -10.72 -4.26 15.79
N VAL A 107 -10.15 -3.41 16.64
CA VAL A 107 -9.06 -2.51 16.26
C VAL A 107 -7.70 -3.21 16.38
N ARG A 108 -6.85 -3.01 15.39
CA ARG A 108 -5.47 -3.53 15.38
C ARG A 108 -4.52 -2.52 14.74
N LEU A 109 -3.27 -2.56 15.16
CA LEU A 109 -2.22 -1.73 14.54
C LEU A 109 -1.83 -2.24 13.15
N PRO A 110 -1.46 -1.35 12.23
CA PRO A 110 -0.87 -1.73 10.96
C PRO A 110 0.34 -2.66 11.17
N GLY A 111 0.40 -3.74 10.40
CA GLY A 111 1.50 -4.71 10.50
C GLY A 111 1.39 -5.74 11.64
N GLN A 112 0.48 -5.59 12.60
CA GLN A 112 0.35 -6.49 13.76
C GLN A 112 0.21 -7.98 13.37
N ARG A 113 -0.59 -8.30 12.33
CA ARG A 113 -0.69 -9.68 11.84
C ARG A 113 0.64 -10.23 11.34
N ARG A 114 1.40 -9.42 10.60
CA ARG A 114 2.71 -9.82 10.09
C ARG A 114 3.67 -10.06 11.24
N HIS A 115 3.67 -9.19 12.24
CA HIS A 115 4.52 -9.32 13.43
C HIS A 115 4.17 -10.62 14.19
N ASN A 116 2.90 -10.87 14.46
CA ASN A 116 2.45 -12.10 15.12
C ASN A 116 2.81 -13.36 14.30
N ASN A 117 2.67 -13.31 12.96
CA ASN A 117 3.05 -14.42 12.10
C ASN A 117 4.56 -14.69 12.07
N ARG A 118 5.42 -13.68 12.25
CA ARG A 118 6.87 -13.88 12.38
C ARG A 118 7.23 -14.68 13.63
N ASN A 119 6.49 -14.50 14.71
CA ASN A 119 6.70 -15.19 15.98
C ASN A 119 6.14 -16.61 15.96
N ASN A 120 5.27 -16.95 15.02
CA ASN A 120 4.77 -18.29 14.82
C ASN A 120 5.83 -19.14 14.09
N LYS A 121 6.54 -20.00 14.84
CA LYS A 121 7.58 -20.90 14.34
C LYS A 121 7.04 -22.31 13.98
N GLY A 122 5.72 -22.52 14.03
CA GLY A 122 5.09 -23.77 13.67
C GLY A 122 5.17 -24.07 12.15
N PRO A 123 4.81 -25.30 11.74
CA PRO A 123 4.74 -25.68 10.33
C PRO A 123 3.76 -24.78 9.60
N ARG A 124 4.03 -24.51 8.33
CA ARG A 124 3.20 -23.69 7.46
C ARG A 124 2.77 -24.48 6.25
N GLU A 125 1.50 -24.36 5.90
CA GLU A 125 1.02 -24.89 4.62
C GLU A 125 1.48 -23.99 3.48
N ILE A 126 2.06 -24.60 2.46
CA ILE A 126 2.51 -23.94 1.25
C ILE A 126 1.77 -24.56 0.08
N ASN A 127 1.28 -23.75 -0.85
CA ASN A 127 0.63 -24.23 -2.05
C ASN A 127 1.61 -25.08 -2.88
N SER A 128 1.27 -26.36 -3.10
CA SER A 128 2.12 -27.30 -3.85
C SER A 128 2.41 -26.85 -5.28
N THR A 129 1.44 -26.23 -5.95
CA THR A 129 1.62 -25.67 -7.30
C THR A 129 2.68 -24.57 -7.32
N LEU A 130 2.75 -23.74 -6.26
CA LEU A 130 3.80 -22.71 -6.14
C LEU A 130 5.17 -23.36 -5.96
N VAL A 131 5.27 -24.45 -5.16
CA VAL A 131 6.52 -25.18 -4.96
C VAL A 131 7.01 -25.80 -6.28
N GLU A 132 6.13 -26.43 -7.04
CA GLU A 132 6.48 -26.98 -8.35
C GLU A 132 6.93 -25.90 -9.35
N LYS A 133 6.23 -24.78 -9.37
CA LYS A 133 6.63 -23.63 -10.20
C LYS A 133 8.02 -23.09 -9.84
N ILE A 134 8.34 -22.98 -8.54
CA ILE A 134 9.67 -22.56 -8.09
C ILE A 134 10.75 -23.57 -8.52
N LYS A 135 10.49 -24.88 -8.33
CA LYS A 135 11.43 -25.94 -8.75
C LYS A 135 11.69 -25.93 -10.26
N SER A 136 10.72 -25.53 -11.07
CA SER A 136 10.88 -25.45 -12.52
C SER A 136 11.75 -24.27 -12.99
N LEU A 137 12.09 -23.35 -12.10
CA LEU A 137 12.95 -22.19 -12.37
C LEU A 137 14.43 -22.42 -12.03
N ILE A 138 14.72 -23.57 -11.39
CA ILE A 138 16.07 -24.01 -11.00
C ILE A 138 16.53 -25.15 -11.91
#